data_36e9cc18ef82985623975d026f8e9e7b
#
_entry.id   36e9cc18ef82985623975d026f8e9e7b
#
_cell.length_a   1.000
_cell.length_b   1.000
_cell.length_c   1.000
_cell.angle_alpha   90.00
_cell.angle_beta   90.00
_cell.angle_gamma   90.00
#
_symmetry.space_group_name_H-M   'P 1'
#
loop_
_entity.id
_entity.type
_entity.pdbx_description
1 polymer ?
#
loop_
_entity_poly.entity_id
_entity_poly.type
_entity_poly.pdbx_seq_one_letter_code
_entity_poly.pdbx_strand_id
1 'polypeptide(L)'
;MDYLQKYGYAPDGETIASKLQSIAANLSDAESTEVFLRCFSMMDLTTLHSNDTEASVKALVEKANGVLTAFEGCPLPASVCVYPNFATVVKENRCSDELHVTTVAGCFPSSQSYLAVKVLECRMAVQNGADEIDIVLALNSFMAGDYESASREISEIRAAIDEEAAKYDRTVVLKVILETGLLVTAERIANASFLAMEAGADFIKTSTGKVEVNATPMAAYVMCECIRLYYQATGRKVGFKAAGGISTSKDA
;
A
#
# COMPACT_ATOMS: atom_id res chain seq x y z
N MET A 1 -19.89 -7.01 -11.71
CA MET A 1 -20.35 -7.23 -10.30
C MET A 1 -20.52 -5.87 -9.66
N ASP A 2 -21.60 -5.62 -8.94
CA ASP A 2 -21.83 -4.36 -8.24
C ASP A 2 -21.36 -4.54 -6.77
N TYR A 3 -20.16 -4.09 -6.49
CA TYR A 3 -19.55 -4.20 -5.16
C TYR A 3 -20.25 -3.31 -4.13
N LEU A 4 -20.75 -2.14 -4.55
CA LEU A 4 -21.45 -1.22 -3.65
C LEU A 4 -22.75 -1.86 -3.14
N GLN A 5 -23.53 -2.47 -4.04
CA GLN A 5 -24.72 -3.22 -3.66
C GLN A 5 -24.38 -4.43 -2.77
N LYS A 6 -23.31 -5.18 -3.12
CA LYS A 6 -22.89 -6.38 -2.37
C LYS A 6 -22.55 -6.08 -0.92
N TYR A 7 -21.89 -4.95 -0.65
CA TYR A 7 -21.45 -4.55 0.71
C TYR A 7 -22.37 -3.53 1.36
N GLY A 8 -23.50 -3.19 0.72
CA GLY A 8 -24.46 -2.23 1.27
C GLY A 8 -23.85 -0.83 1.50
N TYR A 9 -22.93 -0.39 0.63
CA TYR A 9 -22.27 0.90 0.75
C TYR A 9 -22.76 1.86 -0.34
N ALA A 10 -23.28 2.99 0.09
CA ALA A 10 -23.66 4.10 -0.77
C ALA A 10 -22.85 5.35 -0.33
N PRO A 11 -21.67 5.59 -0.92
CA PRO A 11 -20.88 6.75 -0.55
C PRO A 11 -21.60 8.04 -0.91
N ASP A 12 -21.87 8.86 0.11
CA ASP A 12 -22.56 10.14 -0.02
C ASP A 12 -21.63 11.29 0.38
N GLY A 13 -21.52 12.28 -0.51
CA GLY A 13 -20.57 13.38 -0.34
C GLY A 13 -20.83 14.25 0.90
N GLU A 14 -22.10 14.50 1.25
CA GLU A 14 -22.45 15.31 2.42
C GLU A 14 -22.11 14.55 3.72
N THR A 15 -22.45 13.26 3.77
CA THR A 15 -22.10 12.39 4.88
C THR A 15 -20.58 12.28 5.07
N ILE A 16 -19.82 12.08 3.98
CA ILE A 16 -18.35 12.02 4.03
C ILE A 16 -17.79 13.34 4.56
N ALA A 17 -18.24 14.49 4.04
CA ALA A 17 -17.77 15.80 4.49
C ALA A 17 -18.06 16.04 5.97
N SER A 18 -19.27 15.71 6.44
CA SER A 18 -19.64 15.81 7.86
C SER A 18 -18.76 14.95 8.77
N LYS A 19 -18.45 13.71 8.34
CA LYS A 19 -17.57 12.80 9.09
C LYS A 19 -16.13 13.33 9.15
N LEU A 20 -15.61 13.84 8.05
CA LEU A 20 -14.28 14.44 8.01
C LEU A 20 -14.17 15.67 8.91
N GLN A 21 -15.19 16.52 8.94
CA GLN A 21 -15.25 17.65 9.88
C GLN A 21 -15.23 17.18 11.33
N SER A 22 -16.00 16.15 11.66
CA SER A 22 -16.01 15.57 13.01
C SER A 22 -14.65 14.99 13.39
N ILE A 23 -13.97 14.29 12.48
CA ILE A 23 -12.61 13.76 12.72
C ILE A 23 -11.64 14.92 12.96
N ALA A 24 -11.64 15.93 12.10
CA ALA A 24 -10.76 17.09 12.24
C ALA A 24 -10.97 17.86 13.54
N ALA A 25 -12.21 17.97 14.01
CA ALA A 25 -12.54 18.65 15.28
C ALA A 25 -12.02 17.92 16.52
N ASN A 26 -11.77 16.60 16.42
CA ASN A 26 -11.29 15.77 17.53
C ASN A 26 -9.85 15.29 17.33
N LEU A 27 -9.12 15.84 16.36
CA LEU A 27 -7.79 15.37 16.03
C LEU A 27 -6.80 15.55 17.20
N SER A 28 -6.92 16.66 17.93
CA SER A 28 -6.09 16.95 19.11
C SER A 28 -6.15 15.85 20.19
N ASP A 29 -7.26 15.12 20.30
CA ASP A 29 -7.42 14.05 21.27
C ASP A 29 -6.56 12.83 20.93
N ALA A 30 -6.13 12.71 19.65
CA ALA A 30 -5.24 11.66 19.17
C ALA A 30 -3.76 12.09 19.18
N GLU A 31 -3.44 13.37 19.45
CA GLU A 31 -2.06 13.88 19.47
C GLU A 31 -1.35 13.51 20.77
N SER A 32 -0.71 12.35 20.79
CA SER A 32 0.12 11.90 21.91
C SER A 32 1.44 11.29 21.39
N THR A 33 2.47 11.27 22.24
CA THR A 33 3.74 10.62 21.92
C THR A 33 3.55 9.15 21.52
N GLU A 34 2.64 8.44 22.18
CA GLU A 34 2.32 7.04 21.87
C GLU A 34 1.76 6.89 20.46
N VAL A 35 0.80 7.74 20.07
CA VAL A 35 0.23 7.74 18.71
C VAL A 35 1.28 8.10 17.67
N PHE A 36 2.13 9.09 17.93
CA PHE A 36 3.20 9.47 17.01
C PHE A 36 4.23 8.35 16.82
N LEU A 37 4.66 7.68 17.88
CA LEU A 37 5.56 6.53 17.80
C LEU A 37 4.90 5.36 17.03
N ARG A 38 3.60 5.14 17.26
CA ARG A 38 2.84 4.14 16.51
C ARG A 38 2.73 4.50 15.03
N CYS A 39 2.44 5.75 14.68
CA CYS A 39 2.45 6.21 13.28
C CYS A 39 3.83 6.00 12.66
N PHE A 40 4.90 6.35 13.37
CA PHE A 40 6.26 6.15 12.89
C PHE A 40 6.56 4.68 12.60
N SER A 41 6.16 3.75 13.49
CA SER A 41 6.36 2.32 13.31
C SER A 41 5.58 1.72 12.11
N MET A 42 4.64 2.47 11.54
CA MET A 42 3.86 2.06 10.37
C MET A 42 4.33 2.72 9.06
N MET A 43 5.39 3.54 9.10
CA MET A 43 5.91 4.23 7.91
C MET A 43 6.78 3.33 7.04
N ASP A 44 6.66 3.47 5.72
CA ASP A 44 7.63 2.95 4.76
C ASP A 44 8.58 4.08 4.35
N LEU A 45 9.86 3.96 4.66
CA LEU A 45 10.87 4.85 4.09
C LEU A 45 11.07 4.48 2.62
N THR A 46 10.77 5.43 1.74
CA THR A 46 10.63 5.15 0.31
C THR A 46 11.64 5.92 -0.52
N THR A 47 12.31 5.22 -1.44
CA THR A 47 13.00 5.84 -2.58
C THR A 47 12.64 5.12 -3.86
N LEU A 48 12.09 5.87 -4.83
CA LEU A 48 11.63 5.38 -6.13
C LEU A 48 12.00 6.39 -7.22
N HIS A 49 13.25 6.84 -7.18
CA HIS A 49 13.82 7.73 -8.19
C HIS A 49 14.45 6.89 -9.31
N SER A 50 14.32 7.35 -10.54
CA SER A 50 14.90 6.65 -11.71
C SER A 50 16.44 6.59 -11.69
N ASN A 51 17.06 7.42 -10.86
CA ASN A 51 18.51 7.49 -10.66
C ASN A 51 18.98 6.90 -9.33
N ASP A 52 18.12 6.12 -8.64
CA ASP A 52 18.54 5.40 -7.44
C ASP A 52 19.68 4.42 -7.79
N THR A 53 20.59 4.29 -6.86
CA THR A 53 21.76 3.41 -6.91
C THR A 53 21.81 2.53 -5.67
N GLU A 54 22.60 1.45 -5.70
CA GLU A 54 22.83 0.63 -4.50
C GLU A 54 23.35 1.48 -3.34
N ALA A 55 24.21 2.47 -3.60
CA ALA A 55 24.74 3.37 -2.58
C ALA A 55 23.66 4.27 -1.97
N SER A 56 22.75 4.83 -2.77
CA SER A 56 21.65 5.65 -2.25
C SER A 56 20.64 4.83 -1.45
N VAL A 57 20.34 3.62 -1.89
CA VAL A 57 19.46 2.68 -1.16
C VAL A 57 20.10 2.25 0.16
N LYS A 58 21.39 1.88 0.14
CA LYS A 58 22.12 1.53 1.36
C LYS A 58 22.11 2.68 2.38
N ALA A 59 22.35 3.90 1.95
CA ALA A 59 22.30 5.08 2.83
C ALA A 59 20.89 5.27 3.45
N LEU A 60 19.80 4.96 2.70
CA LEU A 60 18.43 5.00 3.22
C LEU A 60 18.21 3.92 4.29
N VAL A 61 18.72 2.71 4.07
CA VAL A 61 18.66 1.62 5.06
C VAL A 61 19.45 1.95 6.32
N GLU A 62 20.65 2.52 6.17
CA GLU A 62 21.47 2.99 7.30
C GLU A 62 20.75 4.06 8.11
N LYS A 63 20.03 4.98 7.45
CA LYS A 63 19.18 5.97 8.11
C LYS A 63 18.04 5.30 8.91
N ALA A 64 17.39 4.27 8.36
CA ALA A 64 16.36 3.52 9.07
C ALA A 64 16.93 2.80 10.29
N ASN A 65 18.06 2.11 10.14
CA ASN A 65 18.76 1.41 11.23
C ASN A 65 19.17 2.37 12.36
N GLY A 66 19.63 3.56 11.98
CA GLY A 66 20.15 4.58 12.90
C GLY A 66 19.12 5.13 13.88
N VAL A 67 17.83 4.94 13.63
CA VAL A 67 16.75 5.40 14.52
C VAL A 67 16.89 4.82 15.92
N LEU A 68 17.23 3.53 16.03
CA LEU A 68 17.38 2.84 17.33
C LEU A 68 18.48 3.44 18.23
N THR A 69 19.47 4.06 17.64
CA THR A 69 20.59 4.69 18.38
C THR A 69 20.43 6.19 18.53
N ALA A 70 19.73 6.83 17.59
CA ALA A 70 19.54 8.28 17.60
C ALA A 70 18.40 8.73 18.53
N PHE A 71 17.39 7.88 18.74
CA PHE A 71 16.19 8.22 19.50
C PHE A 71 15.82 7.08 20.44
N GLU A 72 16.09 7.24 21.73
CA GLU A 72 15.77 6.25 22.76
C GLU A 72 14.26 5.96 22.80
N GLY A 73 13.89 4.68 22.75
CA GLY A 73 12.50 4.23 22.76
C GLY A 73 11.73 4.41 21.44
N CYS A 74 12.37 4.91 20.40
CA CYS A 74 11.73 4.99 19.08
C CYS A 74 11.78 3.62 18.37
N PRO A 75 10.66 3.12 17.82
CA PRO A 75 10.65 1.87 17.05
C PRO A 75 11.33 2.05 15.69
N LEU A 76 11.61 0.94 15.01
CA LEU A 76 11.95 0.98 13.59
C LEU A 76 10.73 1.42 12.76
N PRO A 77 10.92 2.06 11.58
CA PRO A 77 9.85 2.17 10.60
C PRO A 77 9.44 0.77 10.10
N ALA A 78 8.23 0.64 9.55
CA ALA A 78 7.73 -0.65 9.08
C ALA A 78 8.61 -1.26 8.00
N SER A 79 9.03 -0.47 7.03
CA SER A 79 9.81 -0.98 5.91
C SER A 79 10.69 0.08 5.23
N VAL A 80 11.57 -0.42 4.37
CA VAL A 80 12.22 0.37 3.30
C VAL A 80 11.63 -0.08 1.97
N CYS A 81 11.01 0.87 1.24
CA CYS A 81 10.34 0.63 -0.03
C CYS A 81 11.19 1.10 -1.21
N VAL A 82 11.49 0.20 -2.14
CA VAL A 82 12.40 0.39 -3.26
C VAL A 82 11.88 -0.27 -4.55
N TYR A 83 12.57 -0.05 -5.67
CA TYR A 83 12.40 -0.87 -6.87
C TYR A 83 12.89 -2.30 -6.64
N PRO A 84 12.31 -3.31 -7.31
CA PRO A 84 12.55 -4.73 -7.00
C PRO A 84 14.01 -5.18 -7.18
N ASN A 85 14.77 -4.54 -8.05
CA ASN A 85 16.19 -4.80 -8.24
C ASN A 85 17.08 -4.41 -7.03
N PHE A 86 16.56 -3.64 -6.08
CA PHE A 86 17.25 -3.27 -4.85
C PHE A 86 16.79 -4.07 -3.61
N ALA A 87 15.90 -5.05 -3.76
CA ALA A 87 15.41 -5.83 -2.63
C ALA A 87 16.54 -6.47 -1.82
N THR A 88 17.50 -7.09 -2.49
CA THR A 88 18.69 -7.72 -1.86
C THR A 88 19.53 -6.70 -1.09
N VAL A 89 19.70 -5.48 -1.63
CA VAL A 89 20.46 -4.41 -0.96
C VAL A 89 19.81 -4.05 0.38
N VAL A 90 18.48 -3.91 0.41
CA VAL A 90 17.75 -3.64 1.67
C VAL A 90 17.90 -4.81 2.63
N LYS A 91 17.64 -6.03 2.16
CA LYS A 91 17.70 -7.25 2.96
C LYS A 91 19.06 -7.47 3.63
N GLU A 92 20.15 -7.23 2.91
CA GLU A 92 21.52 -7.46 3.40
C GLU A 92 22.02 -6.37 4.35
N ASN A 93 21.41 -5.18 4.32
CA ASN A 93 21.88 -4.04 5.11
C ASN A 93 20.93 -3.64 6.24
N ARG A 94 19.71 -4.21 6.35
CA ARG A 94 18.81 -3.96 7.48
C ARG A 94 19.36 -4.58 8.78
N CYS A 95 19.17 -3.89 9.90
CA CYS A 95 19.67 -4.36 11.20
C CYS A 95 18.78 -5.41 11.86
N SER A 96 17.55 -5.58 11.41
CA SER A 96 16.56 -6.50 11.97
C SER A 96 15.56 -6.93 10.90
N ASP A 97 15.00 -8.12 11.03
CA ASP A 97 13.88 -8.59 10.20
C ASP A 97 12.58 -7.83 10.47
N GLU A 98 12.48 -7.09 11.57
CA GLU A 98 11.37 -6.17 11.87
C GLU A 98 11.31 -4.98 10.90
N LEU A 99 12.43 -4.60 10.29
CA LEU A 99 12.47 -3.63 9.19
C LEU A 99 12.24 -4.38 7.88
N HIS A 100 11.02 -4.38 7.39
CA HIS A 100 10.65 -5.14 6.20
C HIS A 100 11.29 -4.59 4.92
N VAL A 101 11.43 -5.47 3.95
CA VAL A 101 11.80 -5.14 2.57
C VAL A 101 10.52 -5.01 1.76
N THR A 102 10.13 -3.79 1.43
CA THR A 102 9.00 -3.53 0.51
C THR A 102 9.53 -3.25 -0.89
N THR A 103 8.93 -3.86 -1.90
CA THR A 103 9.23 -3.51 -3.30
C THR A 103 7.98 -3.12 -4.05
N VAL A 104 8.08 -2.11 -4.93
CA VAL A 104 7.07 -1.94 -5.97
C VAL A 104 7.32 -2.98 -7.06
N ALA A 105 6.25 -3.49 -7.69
CA ALA A 105 6.36 -4.44 -8.79
C ALA A 105 5.09 -4.41 -9.67
N GLY A 106 4.95 -5.35 -10.60
CA GLY A 106 3.81 -5.42 -11.48
C GLY A 106 3.73 -4.27 -12.48
N CYS A 107 4.89 -3.85 -12.99
CA CYS A 107 5.03 -2.71 -13.91
C CYS A 107 4.64 -1.37 -13.27
N PHE A 108 5.07 -1.16 -12.01
CA PHE A 108 4.90 0.12 -11.32
C PHE A 108 5.58 1.27 -12.10
N PRO A 109 4.99 2.49 -12.21
CA PRO A 109 3.72 2.90 -11.57
C PRO A 109 2.48 2.72 -12.44
N SER A 110 2.60 2.35 -13.69
CA SER A 110 1.49 2.40 -14.65
C SER A 110 0.60 1.15 -14.65
N SER A 111 1.10 0.02 -14.22
CA SER A 111 0.46 -1.30 -14.39
C SER A 111 0.15 -1.67 -15.85
N GLN A 112 0.71 -0.93 -16.82
CA GLN A 112 0.46 -1.09 -18.27
C GLN A 112 1.48 -2.04 -18.90
N SER A 113 1.31 -3.35 -18.66
CA SER A 113 2.15 -4.40 -19.24
C SER A 113 1.38 -5.71 -19.33
N TYR A 114 2.00 -6.73 -19.95
CA TYR A 114 1.45 -8.09 -19.98
C TYR A 114 1.44 -8.72 -18.59
N LEU A 115 0.35 -9.40 -18.24
CA LEU A 115 0.22 -10.04 -16.93
C LEU A 115 1.37 -11.02 -16.64
N ALA A 116 1.82 -11.78 -17.63
CA ALA A 116 2.96 -12.69 -17.47
C ALA A 116 4.26 -11.97 -17.03
N VAL A 117 4.49 -10.74 -17.51
CA VAL A 117 5.65 -9.92 -17.11
C VAL A 117 5.48 -9.44 -15.67
N LYS A 118 4.29 -8.97 -15.29
CA LYS A 118 4.00 -8.54 -13.92
C LYS A 118 4.15 -9.68 -12.91
N VAL A 119 3.66 -10.86 -13.24
CA VAL A 119 3.81 -12.07 -12.43
C VAL A 119 5.28 -12.44 -12.26
N LEU A 120 6.06 -12.42 -13.36
CA LEU A 120 7.49 -12.70 -13.31
C LEU A 120 8.23 -11.71 -12.40
N GLU A 121 7.95 -10.41 -12.54
CA GLU A 121 8.57 -9.37 -11.72
C GLU A 121 8.25 -9.58 -10.22
N CYS A 122 7.00 -9.89 -9.88
CA CYS A 122 6.61 -10.19 -8.50
C CYS A 122 7.31 -11.45 -7.95
N ARG A 123 7.42 -12.53 -8.74
CA ARG A 123 8.19 -13.73 -8.34
C ARG A 123 9.66 -13.39 -8.08
N MET A 124 10.28 -12.61 -8.96
CA MET A 124 11.67 -12.17 -8.79
C MET A 124 11.85 -11.30 -7.55
N ALA A 125 10.89 -10.42 -7.22
CA ALA A 125 10.91 -9.65 -5.99
C ALA A 125 10.90 -10.55 -4.75
N VAL A 126 10.06 -11.59 -4.72
CA VAL A 126 10.02 -12.60 -3.64
C VAL A 126 11.38 -13.33 -3.53
N GLN A 127 11.95 -13.78 -4.65
CA GLN A 127 13.25 -14.47 -4.70
C GLN A 127 14.38 -13.60 -4.15
N ASN A 128 14.33 -12.29 -4.41
CA ASN A 128 15.33 -11.33 -3.95
C ASN A 128 15.09 -10.84 -2.51
N GLY A 129 14.04 -11.34 -1.85
CA GLY A 129 13.84 -11.15 -0.41
C GLY A 129 12.82 -10.09 -0.03
N ALA A 130 11.94 -9.65 -0.94
CA ALA A 130 10.83 -8.78 -0.60
C ALA A 130 9.91 -9.46 0.44
N ASP A 131 9.63 -8.78 1.54
CA ASP A 131 8.65 -9.18 2.55
C ASP A 131 7.26 -8.65 2.19
N GLU A 132 7.23 -7.57 1.41
CA GLU A 132 6.01 -6.90 0.98
C GLU A 132 6.14 -6.46 -0.49
N ILE A 133 5.07 -6.60 -1.26
CA ILE A 133 5.03 -6.22 -2.67
C ILE A 133 3.85 -5.28 -2.90
N ASP A 134 4.15 -4.10 -3.46
CA ASP A 134 3.17 -3.08 -3.82
C ASP A 134 2.94 -3.11 -5.34
N ILE A 135 1.74 -3.50 -5.77
CA ILE A 135 1.32 -3.44 -7.18
C ILE A 135 0.29 -2.35 -7.40
N VAL A 136 0.10 -1.93 -8.64
CA VAL A 136 -0.93 -0.97 -9.01
C VAL A 136 -2.11 -1.69 -9.65
N LEU A 137 -3.33 -1.31 -9.28
CA LEU A 137 -4.57 -1.77 -9.92
C LEU A 137 -4.47 -1.57 -11.45
N ALA A 138 -4.93 -2.54 -12.23
CA ALA A 138 -5.05 -2.39 -13.68
C ALA A 138 -6.13 -1.34 -14.03
N LEU A 139 -5.74 -0.06 -13.93
CA LEU A 139 -6.64 1.08 -14.09
C LEU A 139 -7.31 1.12 -15.47
N ASN A 140 -6.60 0.70 -16.52
CA ASN A 140 -7.16 0.61 -17.88
C ASN A 140 -8.41 -0.31 -17.89
N SER A 141 -8.32 -1.49 -17.32
CA SER A 141 -9.45 -2.42 -17.22
C SER A 141 -10.53 -1.90 -16.27
N PHE A 142 -10.13 -1.43 -15.10
CA PHE A 142 -11.06 -0.90 -14.10
C PHE A 142 -11.88 0.28 -14.64
N MET A 143 -11.24 1.26 -15.26
CA MET A 143 -11.89 2.46 -15.81
C MET A 143 -12.77 2.15 -17.04
N ALA A 144 -12.47 1.07 -17.76
CA ALA A 144 -13.33 0.54 -18.83
C ALA A 144 -14.56 -0.23 -18.32
N GLY A 145 -14.68 -0.44 -16.99
CA GLY A 145 -15.73 -1.25 -16.38
C GLY A 145 -15.45 -2.75 -16.42
N ASP A 146 -14.29 -3.18 -16.92
CA ASP A 146 -13.85 -4.57 -16.91
C ASP A 146 -13.26 -4.96 -15.55
N TYR A 147 -14.12 -5.03 -14.56
CA TYR A 147 -13.75 -5.39 -13.19
C TYR A 147 -13.28 -6.85 -13.09
N GLU A 148 -13.74 -7.72 -13.98
CA GLU A 148 -13.30 -9.12 -14.01
C GLU A 148 -11.83 -9.23 -14.35
N SER A 149 -11.37 -8.57 -15.42
CA SER A 149 -9.95 -8.55 -15.78
C SER A 149 -9.07 -7.89 -14.72
N ALA A 150 -9.53 -6.76 -14.15
CA ALA A 150 -8.80 -6.08 -13.08
C ALA A 150 -8.65 -6.95 -11.82
N SER A 151 -9.71 -7.66 -11.41
CA SER A 151 -9.69 -8.57 -10.26
C SER A 151 -8.83 -9.81 -10.53
N ARG A 152 -8.96 -10.42 -11.71
CA ARG A 152 -8.18 -11.59 -12.10
C ARG A 152 -6.69 -11.30 -12.08
N GLU A 153 -6.26 -10.14 -12.55
CA GLU A 153 -4.84 -9.75 -12.52
C GLU A 153 -4.26 -9.75 -11.10
N ILE A 154 -4.98 -9.15 -10.14
CA ILE A 154 -4.55 -9.15 -8.73
C ILE A 154 -4.52 -10.58 -8.18
N SER A 155 -5.54 -11.39 -8.46
CA SER A 155 -5.63 -12.77 -7.96
C SER A 155 -4.51 -13.66 -8.52
N GLU A 156 -4.16 -13.53 -9.80
CA GLU A 156 -3.06 -14.29 -10.42
C GLU A 156 -1.71 -13.85 -9.85
N ILE A 157 -1.50 -12.55 -9.63
CA ILE A 157 -0.29 -12.05 -8.96
C ILE A 157 -0.22 -12.55 -7.52
N ARG A 158 -1.32 -12.52 -6.75
CA ARG A 158 -1.38 -13.05 -5.38
C ARG A 158 -0.99 -14.52 -5.34
N ALA A 159 -1.59 -15.33 -6.21
CA ALA A 159 -1.30 -16.75 -6.27
C ALA A 159 0.18 -17.02 -6.62
N ALA A 160 0.74 -16.23 -7.54
CA ALA A 160 2.15 -16.36 -7.92
C ALA A 160 3.12 -15.96 -6.80
N ILE A 161 2.78 -14.92 -6.02
CA ILE A 161 3.55 -14.51 -4.83
C ILE A 161 3.51 -15.62 -3.78
N ASP A 162 2.34 -16.17 -3.48
CA ASP A 162 2.17 -17.24 -2.49
C ASP A 162 2.93 -18.50 -2.87
N GLU A 163 2.80 -18.93 -4.14
CA GLU A 163 3.53 -20.09 -4.67
C GLU A 163 5.06 -19.89 -4.57
N GLU A 164 5.55 -18.70 -4.89
CA GLU A 164 6.98 -18.42 -4.81
C GLU A 164 7.48 -18.33 -3.37
N ALA A 165 6.73 -17.66 -2.49
CA ALA A 165 7.06 -17.48 -1.07
C ALA A 165 7.09 -18.82 -0.31
N ALA A 166 6.20 -19.75 -0.66
CA ALA A 166 6.14 -21.09 -0.07
C ALA A 166 7.43 -21.88 -0.29
N LYS A 167 8.20 -21.62 -1.34
CA LYS A 167 9.51 -22.26 -1.59
C LYS A 167 10.55 -21.89 -0.54
N TYR A 168 10.33 -20.80 0.18
CA TYR A 168 11.22 -20.25 1.22
C TYR A 168 10.61 -20.32 2.62
N ASP A 169 9.49 -21.07 2.78
CA ASP A 169 8.75 -21.22 4.04
C ASP A 169 8.37 -19.86 4.68
N ARG A 170 7.87 -18.92 3.86
CA ARG A 170 7.46 -17.60 4.32
C ARG A 170 6.18 -17.09 3.66
N THR A 171 5.60 -16.05 4.20
CA THR A 171 4.50 -15.29 3.61
C THR A 171 4.99 -13.92 3.14
N VAL A 172 4.37 -13.38 2.10
CA VAL A 172 4.68 -12.05 1.57
C VAL A 172 3.39 -11.24 1.49
N VAL A 173 3.43 -10.05 2.05
CA VAL A 173 2.29 -9.11 2.05
C VAL A 173 2.08 -8.53 0.65
N LEU A 174 0.84 -8.53 0.17
CA LEU A 174 0.46 -7.85 -1.07
C LEU A 174 -0.30 -6.57 -0.76
N LYS A 175 0.25 -5.41 -1.18
CA LYS A 175 -0.46 -4.15 -1.14
C LYS A 175 -0.89 -3.75 -2.55
N VAL A 176 -2.16 -3.38 -2.72
CA VAL A 176 -2.71 -2.94 -4.01
C VAL A 176 -2.93 -1.44 -3.98
N ILE A 177 -2.19 -0.72 -4.82
CA ILE A 177 -2.31 0.72 -5.00
C ILE A 177 -3.51 0.99 -5.91
N LEU A 178 -4.49 1.71 -5.40
CA LEU A 178 -5.72 2.04 -6.13
C LEU A 178 -5.57 3.24 -7.06
N GLU A 179 -4.56 4.10 -6.83
CA GLU A 179 -4.33 5.37 -7.51
C GLU A 179 -5.54 6.30 -7.41
N THR A 180 -5.93 6.60 -6.17
CA THR A 180 -7.18 7.32 -5.86
C THR A 180 -7.29 8.68 -6.52
N GLY A 181 -6.17 9.33 -6.84
CA GLY A 181 -6.14 10.59 -7.58
C GLY A 181 -6.69 10.48 -9.01
N LEU A 182 -6.59 9.31 -9.64
CA LEU A 182 -7.15 9.04 -10.97
C LEU A 182 -8.58 8.48 -10.90
N LEU A 183 -8.97 7.86 -9.78
CA LEU A 183 -10.34 7.38 -9.57
C LEU A 183 -11.32 8.51 -9.30
N VAL A 184 -10.87 9.56 -8.61
CA VAL A 184 -11.56 10.84 -8.36
C VAL A 184 -12.81 10.74 -7.46
N THR A 185 -13.75 9.84 -7.78
CA THR A 185 -15.05 9.77 -7.07
C THR A 185 -15.06 8.72 -5.96
N ALA A 186 -15.84 8.98 -4.92
CA ALA A 186 -16.00 8.07 -3.79
C ALA A 186 -16.51 6.68 -4.22
N GLU A 187 -17.42 6.62 -5.21
CA GLU A 187 -17.92 5.36 -5.73
C GLU A 187 -16.83 4.54 -6.42
N ARG A 188 -15.97 5.16 -7.24
CA ARG A 188 -14.88 4.45 -7.91
C ARG A 188 -13.85 3.97 -6.91
N ILE A 189 -13.50 4.80 -5.92
CA ILE A 189 -12.58 4.42 -4.83
C ILE A 189 -13.16 3.25 -4.05
N ALA A 190 -14.44 3.26 -3.71
CA ALA A 190 -15.09 2.17 -3.00
C ALA A 190 -15.12 0.87 -3.82
N ASN A 191 -15.52 0.94 -5.11
CA ASN A 191 -15.51 -0.24 -6.00
C ASN A 191 -14.10 -0.83 -6.14
N ALA A 192 -13.06 0.01 -6.33
CA ALA A 192 -11.68 -0.43 -6.41
C ALA A 192 -11.19 -1.05 -5.09
N SER A 193 -11.59 -0.49 -3.95
CA SER A 193 -11.27 -1.02 -2.62
C SER A 193 -11.82 -2.43 -2.42
N PHE A 194 -13.11 -2.63 -2.66
CA PHE A 194 -13.73 -3.94 -2.52
C PHE A 194 -13.17 -4.95 -3.52
N LEU A 195 -12.98 -4.55 -4.79
CA LEU A 195 -12.39 -5.39 -5.81
C LEU A 195 -10.99 -5.89 -5.39
N ALA A 196 -10.12 -4.99 -4.95
CA ALA A 196 -8.77 -5.35 -4.54
C ALA A 196 -8.76 -6.27 -3.32
N MET A 197 -9.61 -6.01 -2.32
CA MET A 197 -9.74 -6.86 -1.13
C MET A 197 -10.26 -8.26 -1.47
N GLU A 198 -11.27 -8.39 -2.33
CA GLU A 198 -11.78 -9.69 -2.78
C GLU A 198 -10.75 -10.46 -3.60
N ALA A 199 -9.96 -9.75 -4.40
CA ALA A 199 -8.91 -10.35 -5.22
C ALA A 199 -7.66 -10.81 -4.44
N GLY A 200 -7.60 -10.54 -3.12
CA GLY A 200 -6.56 -11.07 -2.25
C GLY A 200 -5.55 -10.06 -1.72
N ALA A 201 -5.79 -8.75 -1.87
CA ALA A 201 -4.94 -7.73 -1.25
C ALA A 201 -4.93 -7.85 0.28
N ASP A 202 -3.74 -7.78 0.89
CA ASP A 202 -3.59 -7.69 2.35
C ASP A 202 -3.68 -6.24 2.83
N PHE A 203 -3.31 -5.30 1.96
CA PHE A 203 -3.48 -3.86 2.14
C PHE A 203 -4.04 -3.24 0.88
N ILE A 204 -4.86 -2.20 1.04
CA ILE A 204 -5.18 -1.27 -0.02
C ILE A 204 -4.44 0.05 0.24
N LYS A 205 -3.77 0.57 -0.80
CA LYS A 205 -2.90 1.75 -0.73
C LYS A 205 -3.46 2.84 -1.64
N THR A 206 -3.36 4.11 -1.22
CA THR A 206 -3.99 5.19 -1.98
C THR A 206 -3.32 5.46 -3.32
N SER A 207 -1.99 5.60 -3.34
CA SER A 207 -1.32 6.26 -4.48
C SER A 207 0.10 5.74 -4.71
N THR A 208 0.57 5.89 -5.95
CA THR A 208 1.96 5.62 -6.34
C THR A 208 2.94 6.73 -5.94
N GLY A 209 2.46 7.95 -5.74
CA GLY A 209 3.30 9.14 -5.63
C GLY A 209 3.83 9.65 -6.97
N LYS A 210 3.34 9.13 -8.11
CA LYS A 210 3.80 9.48 -9.46
C LYS A 210 2.74 10.23 -10.29
N VAL A 211 1.61 10.57 -9.66
CA VAL A 211 0.54 11.40 -10.23
C VAL A 211 0.39 12.68 -9.40
N GLU A 212 -0.31 13.67 -9.93
CA GLU A 212 -0.46 14.99 -9.31
C GLU A 212 -1.23 14.91 -7.98
N VAL A 213 -2.36 14.20 -7.96
CA VAL A 213 -3.20 14.04 -6.76
C VAL A 213 -2.90 12.70 -6.11
N ASN A 214 -2.53 12.75 -4.84
CA ASN A 214 -2.16 11.57 -4.04
C ASN A 214 -3.19 11.30 -2.92
N ALA A 215 -2.72 10.90 -1.73
CA ALA A 215 -3.59 10.65 -0.59
C ALA A 215 -4.43 11.89 -0.22
N THR A 216 -5.73 11.70 -0.05
CA THR A 216 -6.64 12.73 0.43
C THR A 216 -7.46 12.20 1.61
N PRO A 217 -7.91 13.08 2.54
CA PRO A 217 -8.78 12.65 3.65
C PRO A 217 -10.05 11.95 3.16
N MET A 218 -10.65 12.40 2.05
CA MET A 218 -11.82 11.77 1.46
C MET A 218 -11.54 10.34 1.00
N ALA A 219 -10.44 10.12 0.26
CA ALA A 219 -10.04 8.80 -0.20
C ALA A 219 -9.75 7.86 0.98
N ALA A 220 -9.01 8.35 1.99
CA ALA A 220 -8.69 7.59 3.20
C ALA A 220 -9.97 7.17 3.94
N TYR A 221 -10.91 8.10 4.15
CA TYR A 221 -12.18 7.80 4.81
C TYR A 221 -12.97 6.72 4.06
N VAL A 222 -13.14 6.87 2.75
CA VAL A 222 -13.88 5.90 1.92
C VAL A 222 -13.22 4.52 1.97
N MET A 223 -11.90 4.46 1.83
CA MET A 223 -11.16 3.19 1.91
C MET A 223 -11.29 2.52 3.27
N CYS A 224 -11.19 3.28 4.37
CA CYS A 224 -11.38 2.76 5.72
C CYS A 224 -12.81 2.25 5.95
N GLU A 225 -13.85 2.93 5.44
CA GLU A 225 -15.21 2.45 5.49
C GLU A 225 -15.39 1.14 4.70
N CYS A 226 -14.78 1.03 3.51
CA CYS A 226 -14.80 -0.21 2.75
C CYS A 226 -14.12 -1.37 3.51
N ILE A 227 -12.97 -1.12 4.15
CA ILE A 227 -12.30 -2.12 4.99
C ILE A 227 -13.20 -2.57 6.14
N ARG A 228 -13.86 -1.63 6.82
CA ARG A 228 -14.79 -1.93 7.93
C ARG A 228 -15.95 -2.81 7.47
N LEU A 229 -16.59 -2.47 6.36
CA LEU A 229 -17.71 -3.24 5.78
C LEU A 229 -17.25 -4.61 5.29
N TYR A 230 -16.11 -4.68 4.62
CA TYR A 230 -15.51 -5.93 4.19
C TYR A 230 -15.22 -6.87 5.35
N TYR A 231 -14.64 -6.33 6.44
CA TYR A 231 -14.38 -7.10 7.66
C TYR A 231 -15.68 -7.61 8.29
N GLN A 232 -16.72 -6.78 8.37
CA GLN A 232 -18.03 -7.19 8.90
C GLN A 232 -18.65 -8.32 8.08
N ALA A 233 -18.48 -8.32 6.77
CA ALA A 233 -19.06 -9.32 5.88
C ALA A 233 -18.24 -10.63 5.82
N THR A 234 -16.92 -10.56 5.98
CA THR A 234 -16.02 -11.70 5.69
C THR A 234 -15.20 -12.17 6.89
N GLY A 235 -15.04 -11.36 7.94
CA GLY A 235 -14.12 -11.60 9.04
C GLY A 235 -12.64 -11.40 8.70
N ARG A 236 -12.29 -11.10 7.42
CA ARG A 236 -10.92 -10.89 6.99
C ARG A 236 -10.48 -9.46 7.24
N LYS A 237 -9.37 -9.29 7.96
CA LYS A 237 -8.73 -7.98 8.16
C LYS A 237 -7.90 -7.61 6.95
N VAL A 238 -8.05 -6.38 6.47
CA VAL A 238 -7.22 -5.76 5.42
C VAL A 238 -6.67 -4.44 5.98
N GLY A 239 -5.42 -4.14 5.66
CA GLY A 239 -4.76 -2.92 6.09
C GLY A 239 -5.04 -1.75 5.15
N PHE A 240 -4.86 -0.53 5.67
CA PHE A 240 -4.89 0.72 4.93
C PHE A 240 -3.50 1.35 4.87
N LYS A 241 -3.11 1.87 3.71
CA LYS A 241 -1.86 2.61 3.54
C LYS A 241 -2.13 3.93 2.82
N ALA A 242 -1.95 5.05 3.54
CA ALA A 242 -1.86 6.36 2.92
C ALA A 242 -0.48 6.52 2.27
N ALA A 243 -0.42 7.03 1.05
CA ALA A 243 0.83 7.21 0.33
C ALA A 243 0.79 8.38 -0.66
N GLY A 244 1.98 8.92 -0.96
CA GLY A 244 2.16 10.05 -1.85
C GLY A 244 1.90 11.40 -1.18
N GLY A 245 2.87 12.29 -1.28
CA GLY A 245 2.80 13.63 -0.70
C GLY A 245 3.04 13.72 0.82
N ILE A 246 3.23 12.60 1.51
CA ILE A 246 3.53 12.57 2.95
C ILE A 246 5.05 12.52 3.12
N SER A 247 5.68 13.67 3.29
CA SER A 247 7.13 13.81 3.34
C SER A 247 7.65 14.44 4.64
N THR A 248 6.78 14.99 5.45
CA THR A 248 7.12 15.59 6.74
C THR A 248 6.25 15.03 7.86
N SER A 249 6.68 15.17 9.11
CA SER A 249 5.89 14.81 10.28
C SER A 249 4.56 15.60 10.38
N LYS A 250 4.50 16.77 9.73
CA LYS A 250 3.27 17.58 9.67
C LYS A 250 2.26 17.00 8.67
N ASP A 251 2.74 16.33 7.61
CA ASP A 251 1.87 15.71 6.60
C ASP A 251 1.30 14.38 7.11
N ALA A 252 2.01 13.72 8.04
CA ALA A 252 1.63 12.44 8.65
C ALA A 252 0.68 12.63 9.83
#